data_227a5a18c240a7345e6da1ea6eba3d7d
#
_entry.id   227a5a18c240a7345e6da1ea6eba3d7d
#
_cell.length_a   1.000
_cell.length_b   1.000
_cell.length_c   1.000
_cell.angle_alpha   90.00
_cell.angle_beta   90.00
_cell.angle_gamma   90.00
#
_symmetry.space_group_name_H-M   'P 1'
#
loop_
_entity.id
_entity.type
_entity.pdbx_description
1 polymer ?
#
loop_
_entity_poly.entity_id
_entity_poly.type
_entity_poly.pdbx_seq_one_letter_code
_entity_poly.pdbx_strand_id
1 'polypeptide(L)'
;MPLTRFGFIVTGDDFVQRTGTERFRMKVVGVRSPEQGIAAAREMVAEGIQLIELCGGFSPVWAGKIIEAIDYAVPVGVVAYGPESITGMARLFPG
;
A
#
# COMPACT_ATOMS: atom_id res chain seq x y z
N MET A 1 -9.93 10.44 15.75
CA MET A 1 -8.48 10.34 16.00
C MET A 1 -7.74 10.85 14.77
N PRO A 2 -6.93 11.90 14.88
CA PRO A 2 -6.18 12.38 13.71
C PRO A 2 -5.19 11.34 13.22
N LEU A 3 -4.85 11.41 11.94
CA LEU A 3 -3.89 10.51 11.32
C LEU A 3 -2.47 10.82 11.76
N THR A 4 -1.84 9.87 12.42
CA THR A 4 -0.45 9.97 12.86
C THR A 4 0.39 8.77 12.44
N ARG A 5 -0.24 7.69 11.95
CA ARG A 5 0.44 6.45 11.55
C ARG A 5 -0.08 5.98 10.20
N PHE A 6 0.74 6.14 9.21
CA PHE A 6 0.41 5.90 7.81
C PHE A 6 1.20 4.72 7.27
N GLY A 7 0.57 3.85 6.48
CA GLY A 7 1.22 2.72 5.84
C GLY A 7 1.14 2.81 4.32
N PHE A 8 2.23 2.43 3.66
CA PHE A 8 2.26 2.33 2.21
C PHE A 8 2.86 0.99 1.81
N ILE A 9 2.19 0.25 0.94
CA ILE A 9 2.69 -1.03 0.42
C ILE A 9 2.92 -0.88 -1.07
N VAL A 10 4.13 -1.17 -1.51
CA VAL A 10 4.54 -1.01 -2.91
C VAL A 10 5.00 -2.35 -3.48
N THR A 11 4.55 -2.65 -4.71
CA THR A 11 5.07 -3.81 -5.45
C THR A 11 6.41 -3.44 -6.09
N GLY A 12 7.39 -4.30 -5.93
CA GLY A 12 8.73 -4.06 -6.45
C GLY A 12 9.70 -5.06 -5.86
N ASP A 13 10.40 -4.67 -4.83
CA ASP A 13 11.32 -5.54 -4.12
C ASP A 13 10.95 -5.61 -2.65
N ASP A 14 11.47 -6.61 -1.95
CA ASP A 14 11.18 -6.79 -0.53
C ASP A 14 11.99 -5.80 0.32
N PHE A 15 11.31 -4.99 1.10
CA PHE A 15 11.97 -4.12 2.08
C PHE A 15 10.96 -3.60 3.09
N VAL A 16 11.47 -3.10 4.20
CA VAL A 16 10.67 -2.39 5.20
C VAL A 16 11.42 -1.13 5.58
N GLN A 17 10.73 0.00 5.51
CA GLN A 17 11.29 1.31 5.85
C GLN A 17 10.34 2.01 6.81
N ARG A 18 10.89 2.50 7.92
CA ARG A 18 10.14 3.33 8.85
C ARG A 18 10.75 4.72 8.87
N THR A 19 9.91 5.73 8.77
CA THR A 19 10.35 7.11 8.71
C THR A 19 9.28 8.04 9.27
N GLY A 20 9.57 9.32 9.32
CA GLY A 20 8.63 10.33 9.78
C GLY A 20 9.16 11.13 10.95
N THR A 21 8.23 11.68 11.72
CA THR A 21 8.52 12.51 12.89
C THR A 21 7.80 11.93 14.10
N GLU A 22 7.91 12.59 15.25
CA GLU A 22 7.17 12.18 16.44
C GLU A 22 5.66 12.30 16.24
N ARG A 23 5.23 13.20 15.36
CA ARG A 23 3.81 13.48 15.13
C ARG A 23 3.19 12.68 13.99
N PHE A 24 4.01 12.24 13.05
CA PHE A 24 3.53 11.51 11.89
C PHE A 24 4.56 10.46 11.49
N ARG A 25 4.20 9.20 11.65
CA ARG A 25 5.08 8.08 11.35
C ARG A 25 4.55 7.32 10.15
N MET A 26 5.47 6.91 9.29
CA MET A 26 5.15 6.18 8.08
C MET A 26 5.93 4.87 8.04
N LYS A 27 5.23 3.79 7.70
CA LYS A 27 5.85 2.50 7.41
C LYS A 27 5.63 2.18 5.94
N VAL A 28 6.72 1.94 5.21
CA VAL A 28 6.66 1.52 3.81
C VAL A 28 7.14 0.09 3.73
N VAL A 29 6.33 -0.76 3.10
CA VAL A 29 6.69 -2.17 2.89
C VAL A 29 6.72 -2.45 1.41
N GLY A 30 7.86 -2.94 0.93
CA GLY A 30 7.99 -3.43 -0.43
C GLY A 30 7.65 -4.92 -0.47
N VAL A 31 6.91 -5.33 -1.48
CA VAL A 31 6.56 -6.73 -1.71
C VAL A 31 6.80 -7.08 -3.18
N ARG A 32 7.03 -8.34 -3.48
CA ARG A 32 7.30 -8.78 -4.85
C ARG A 32 6.03 -9.07 -5.63
N SER A 33 4.94 -9.35 -4.93
CA SER A 33 3.66 -9.62 -5.57
C SER A 33 2.54 -9.06 -4.72
N PRO A 34 1.37 -8.76 -5.33
CA PRO A 34 0.22 -8.27 -4.57
C PRO A 34 -0.24 -9.22 -3.46
N GLU A 35 -0.08 -10.53 -3.64
CA GLU A 35 -0.45 -11.51 -2.62
C GLU A 35 0.26 -11.26 -1.29
N GLN A 36 1.53 -10.91 -1.36
CA GLN A 36 2.34 -10.64 -0.17
C GLN A 36 1.86 -9.40 0.58
N GLY A 37 1.11 -8.54 -0.11
CA GLY A 37 0.52 -7.36 0.51
C GLY A 37 -0.49 -7.70 1.61
N ILE A 38 -1.10 -8.88 1.55
CA ILE A 38 -2.05 -9.33 2.57
C ILE A 38 -1.37 -9.45 3.94
N ALA A 39 -0.24 -10.15 3.99
CA ALA A 39 0.50 -10.30 5.24
C ALA A 39 1.03 -8.95 5.73
N ALA A 40 1.54 -8.12 4.82
CA ALA A 40 2.04 -6.78 5.16
C ALA A 40 0.93 -5.91 5.76
N ALA A 41 -0.26 -5.94 5.18
CA ALA A 41 -1.40 -5.17 5.67
C ALA A 41 -1.84 -5.64 7.06
N ARG A 42 -1.88 -6.95 7.28
CA ARG A 42 -2.23 -7.51 8.59
C ARG A 42 -1.24 -7.09 9.66
N GLU A 43 0.05 -7.10 9.34
CA GLU A 43 1.08 -6.62 10.27
C GLU A 43 0.92 -5.13 10.57
N MET A 44 0.62 -4.32 9.57
CA MET A 44 0.39 -2.90 9.75
C MET A 44 -0.78 -2.63 10.69
N VAL A 45 -1.89 -3.35 10.50
CA VAL A 45 -3.05 -3.22 11.38
C VAL A 45 -2.66 -3.59 12.81
N ALA A 46 -1.92 -4.68 12.99
CA ALA A 46 -1.48 -5.12 14.31
C ALA A 46 -0.56 -4.10 14.99
N GLU A 47 0.21 -3.34 14.21
CA GLU A 47 1.10 -2.29 14.73
C GLU A 47 0.38 -0.96 15.01
N GLY A 48 -0.90 -0.86 14.68
CA GLY A 48 -1.65 0.36 14.89
C GLY A 48 -1.59 1.37 13.75
N ILE A 49 -1.20 0.95 12.55
CA ILE A 49 -1.30 1.78 11.35
C ILE A 49 -2.77 2.10 11.12
N GLN A 50 -3.07 3.36 10.86
CA GLN A 50 -4.45 3.85 10.80
C GLN A 50 -5.03 3.93 9.40
N LEU A 51 -4.17 3.96 8.39
CA LEU A 51 -4.57 4.09 6.99
C LEU A 51 -3.50 3.44 6.13
N ILE A 52 -3.90 2.65 5.14
CA ILE A 52 -2.98 1.98 4.23
C ILE A 52 -3.23 2.45 2.80
N GLU A 53 -2.17 2.84 2.10
CA GLU A 53 -2.24 3.11 0.67
C GLU A 53 -1.41 2.07 -0.08
N LEU A 54 -1.92 1.68 -1.24
CA LEU A 54 -1.29 0.67 -2.10
C LEU A 54 -0.85 1.33 -3.40
N CYS A 55 0.29 0.94 -3.93
CA CYS A 55 0.71 1.44 -5.25
C CYS A 55 -0.21 0.86 -6.34
N GLY A 56 -0.15 1.47 -7.52
CA GLY A 56 -0.99 1.08 -8.66
C GLY A 56 -0.81 -0.37 -9.10
N GLY A 57 0.31 -0.99 -8.75
CA GLY A 57 0.56 -2.40 -9.05
C GLY A 57 -0.40 -3.38 -8.39
N PHE A 58 -1.12 -2.93 -7.35
CA PHE A 58 -2.10 -3.79 -6.68
C PHE A 58 -3.42 -3.91 -7.43
N SER A 59 -3.83 -2.88 -8.14
CA SER A 59 -5.14 -2.81 -8.79
C SER A 59 -6.31 -2.80 -7.78
N PRO A 60 -7.51 -2.37 -8.23
CA PRO A 60 -8.69 -2.40 -7.36
C PRO A 60 -9.08 -3.80 -6.89
N VAL A 61 -8.80 -4.83 -7.68
CA VAL A 61 -9.13 -6.22 -7.30
C VAL A 61 -8.33 -6.64 -6.07
N TRP A 62 -7.03 -6.39 -6.08
CA TRP A 62 -6.19 -6.73 -4.93
C TRP A 62 -6.46 -5.83 -3.72
N ALA A 63 -6.80 -4.56 -3.97
CA ALA A 63 -7.22 -3.68 -2.88
C ALA A 63 -8.42 -4.27 -2.15
N GLY A 64 -9.41 -4.78 -2.90
CA GLY A 64 -10.57 -5.44 -2.31
C GLY A 64 -10.19 -6.67 -1.49
N LYS A 65 -9.29 -7.49 -1.98
CA LYS A 65 -8.82 -8.68 -1.26
C LYS A 65 -8.11 -8.31 0.04
N ILE A 66 -7.31 -7.26 0.02
CA ILE A 66 -6.62 -6.78 1.21
C ILE A 66 -7.61 -6.24 2.23
N ILE A 67 -8.58 -5.45 1.78
CA ILE A 67 -9.63 -4.91 2.65
C ILE A 67 -10.34 -6.04 3.40
N GLU A 68 -10.72 -7.10 2.69
CA GLU A 68 -11.36 -8.26 3.30
C GLU A 68 -10.42 -8.97 4.27
N ALA A 69 -9.16 -9.14 3.88
CA ALA A 69 -8.18 -9.87 4.69
C ALA A 69 -7.89 -9.20 6.03
N ILE A 70 -7.98 -7.89 6.11
CA ILE A 70 -7.82 -7.14 7.36
C ILE A 70 -9.15 -6.88 8.06
N ASP A 71 -10.22 -7.48 7.56
CA ASP A 71 -11.56 -7.38 8.13
C ASP A 71 -12.05 -5.94 8.28
N TYR A 72 -11.75 -5.11 7.27
CA TYR A 72 -12.17 -3.70 7.21
C TYR A 72 -11.64 -2.87 8.40
N ALA A 73 -10.52 -3.29 8.98
CA ALA A 73 -10.01 -2.65 10.21
C ALA A 73 -9.58 -1.20 10.01
N VAL A 74 -9.03 -0.85 8.84
CA VAL A 74 -8.59 0.51 8.52
C VAL A 74 -8.95 0.83 7.08
N PRO A 75 -9.04 2.13 6.72
CA PRO A 75 -9.22 2.51 5.31
C PRO A 75 -8.02 2.05 4.46
N VAL A 76 -8.31 1.57 3.26
CA VAL A 76 -7.30 1.16 2.29
C VAL A 76 -7.62 1.82 0.96
N GLY A 77 -6.64 2.51 0.39
CA GLY A 77 -6.77 3.10 -0.94
C GLY A 77 -5.72 2.55 -1.89
N VAL A 78 -5.97 2.64 -3.19
CA VAL A 78 -5.02 2.24 -4.21
C VAL A 78 -4.77 3.41 -5.16
N VAL A 79 -3.50 3.62 -5.50
CA VAL A 79 -3.11 4.69 -6.43
C VAL A 79 -3.59 4.35 -7.84
N ALA A 80 -4.21 5.31 -8.50
CA ALA A 80 -4.69 5.17 -9.87
C ALA A 80 -4.09 6.25 -10.74
N TYR A 81 -3.99 5.97 -12.04
CA TYR A 81 -3.43 6.90 -13.01
C TYR A 81 -4.46 7.20 -14.09
N GLY A 82 -4.52 8.45 -14.51
CA GLY A 82 -5.43 8.86 -15.55
C GLY A 82 -4.89 8.53 -16.96
N PRO A 83 -5.71 8.78 -18.00
CA PRO A 83 -5.34 8.49 -19.39
C PRO A 83 -4.06 9.21 -19.84
N GLU A 84 -3.76 10.37 -19.27
CA GLU A 84 -2.57 11.14 -19.60
C GLU A 84 -1.27 10.40 -19.24
N SER A 85 -1.34 9.37 -18.40
CA SER A 85 -0.18 8.61 -17.95
C SER A 85 0.05 7.30 -18.70
N ILE A 86 -0.83 6.95 -19.62
CA ILE A 86 -0.77 5.64 -20.31
C ILE A 86 0.56 5.40 -20.99
N THR A 87 1.06 6.36 -21.75
CA THR A 87 2.32 6.20 -22.49
C THR A 87 3.51 6.05 -21.53
N GLY A 88 3.56 6.88 -20.49
CA GLY A 88 4.61 6.80 -19.49
C GLY A 88 4.60 5.47 -18.75
N MET A 89 3.42 5.01 -18.37
CA MET A 89 3.27 3.73 -17.67
C MET A 89 3.73 2.56 -18.55
N ALA A 90 3.37 2.58 -19.84
CA ALA A 90 3.79 1.52 -20.77
C ALA A 90 5.31 1.44 -20.90
N ARG A 91 6.01 2.56 -20.81
CA ARG A 91 7.48 2.57 -20.88
C ARG A 91 8.11 1.97 -19.62
N LEU A 92 7.51 2.20 -18.47
CA LEU A 92 8.02 1.69 -17.19
C LEU A 92 7.70 0.21 -16.99
N PHE A 93 6.62 -0.26 -17.57
CA PHE A 93 6.14 -1.64 -17.40
C PHE A 93 5.91 -2.27 -18.78
N PRO A 94 7.00 -2.53 -19.54
CA PRO A 94 6.88 -2.99 -20.92
C PRO A 94 6.44 -4.43 -21.08
N GLY A 95 6.37 -5.19 -20.01
CA GLY A 95 5.91 -6.58 -20.03
C GLY A 95 4.39 -6.67 -19.97
#